data_05d2d57753dcc476a3610b0b88e39058
#
_entry.id   05d2d57753dcc476a3610b0b88e39058
#
_cell.length_a   1.000
_cell.length_b   1.000
_cell.length_c   1.000
_cell.angle_alpha   90.00
_cell.angle_beta   90.00
_cell.angle_gamma   90.00
#
_symmetry.space_group_name_H-M   'P 1'
#
loop_
_entity.id
_entity.type
_entity.pdbx_description
1 polymer ?
#
loop_
_entity_poly.entity_id
_entity_poly.type
_entity_poly.pdbx_seq_one_letter_code
_entity_poly.pdbx_strand_id
1 'polypeptide(L)'
;HAGNFSVPRQLLVRSPKASNDIIQLLHGISFLDLKLEIPDRPSMITINGIQVYSLFEGLTAIGSDFYKSNPTDARTCLSMVKDVSGLLNKLLDGGKSIVAGRLAGAFRNIGNNKIANEIINTMKSAGYDVREDDPFKEKLIWTLDKKVLSPYVNRITLMWQQYRQTVIEHFPPVKELASDIEGYLKSVEEKYAEDAYHSLSIEGYKVTTQLIERVRAGNWNPEANEEDRRERNAMAARGYYQAFQAVKSSIRKILEGENAGEVVDDDLGIWYRELFSPSVAAGLIKASDLAGYRNGQVYIKGSKHTPLNPEAVRD
;
A
#
# COMPACT_ATOMS: atom_id res chain seq x y z
N HIS A 1 1.09 -8.96 -10.10
CA HIS A 1 1.89 -7.95 -10.78
C HIS A 1 1.61 -6.54 -10.32
N ALA A 2 0.37 -6.18 -10.12
CA ALA A 2 -0.05 -4.79 -9.89
C ALA A 2 -0.09 -4.38 -8.42
N GLY A 3 0.51 -5.15 -7.52
CA GLY A 3 0.59 -4.81 -6.09
C GLY A 3 -0.78 -4.60 -5.45
N ASN A 4 -1.73 -5.50 -5.68
CA ASN A 4 -3.06 -5.42 -5.06
C ASN A 4 -2.98 -5.70 -3.56
N PHE A 5 -3.73 -4.93 -2.76
CA PHE A 5 -3.78 -5.04 -1.29
C PHE A 5 -4.87 -5.98 -0.78
N SER A 6 -5.60 -6.65 -1.66
CA SER A 6 -6.63 -7.59 -1.26
C SER A 6 -6.51 -8.91 -2.04
N VAL A 7 -6.81 -10.00 -1.36
CA VAL A 7 -6.90 -11.32 -2.00
C VAL A 7 -8.22 -11.37 -2.78
N PRO A 8 -8.19 -11.69 -4.09
CA PRO A 8 -9.41 -11.84 -4.86
C PRO A 8 -10.26 -12.97 -4.30
N ARG A 9 -11.59 -12.82 -4.35
CA ARG A 9 -12.51 -13.87 -3.88
C ARG A 9 -12.45 -15.12 -4.75
N GLN A 10 -12.14 -14.94 -6.02
CA GLN A 10 -11.99 -16.03 -6.97
C GLN A 10 -10.74 -15.83 -7.82
N LEU A 11 -9.92 -16.86 -7.91
CA LEU A 11 -8.76 -16.92 -8.80
C LEU A 11 -9.12 -17.75 -10.03
N LEU A 12 -8.68 -17.31 -11.21
CA LEU A 12 -8.79 -18.08 -12.44
C LEU A 12 -7.52 -18.89 -12.63
N VAL A 13 -7.66 -20.20 -12.67
CA VAL A 13 -6.58 -21.16 -12.91
C VAL A 13 -6.82 -21.80 -14.27
N ARG A 14 -5.77 -21.97 -15.05
CA ARG A 14 -5.85 -22.52 -16.39
C ARG A 14 -5.06 -23.83 -16.44
N SER A 15 -5.70 -24.91 -16.89
CA SER A 15 -5.07 -26.19 -17.08
C SER A 15 -5.75 -26.98 -18.22
N PRO A 16 -5.01 -27.70 -19.07
CA PRO A 16 -5.62 -28.58 -20.09
C PRO A 16 -6.34 -29.77 -19.47
N LYS A 17 -6.09 -30.08 -18.18
CA LYS A 17 -6.71 -31.19 -17.44
C LYS A 17 -7.84 -30.72 -16.50
N ALA A 18 -8.19 -29.45 -16.53
CA ALA A 18 -9.22 -28.87 -15.67
C ALA A 18 -10.62 -29.41 -15.99
N SER A 19 -11.51 -29.33 -15.01
CA SER A 19 -12.90 -29.77 -15.11
C SER A 19 -13.89 -28.64 -15.41
N ASN A 20 -13.46 -27.37 -15.41
CA ASN A 20 -14.28 -26.15 -15.43
C ASN A 20 -15.13 -25.96 -14.15
N ASP A 21 -14.67 -26.48 -13.03
CA ASP A 21 -15.37 -26.41 -11.76
C ASP A 21 -14.88 -25.25 -10.89
N ILE A 22 -15.74 -24.86 -9.95
CA ILE A 22 -15.37 -23.92 -8.89
C ILE A 22 -14.89 -24.75 -7.69
N ILE A 23 -13.63 -24.61 -7.35
CA ILE A 23 -13.02 -25.28 -6.19
C ILE A 23 -12.99 -24.28 -5.03
N GLN A 24 -13.73 -24.60 -3.98
CA GLN A 24 -13.79 -23.79 -2.76
C GLN A 24 -12.54 -23.99 -1.93
N LEU A 25 -11.97 -22.86 -1.47
CA LEU A 25 -10.85 -22.80 -0.54
C LEU A 25 -11.30 -22.27 0.81
N LEU A 26 -10.38 -22.18 1.76
CA LEU A 26 -10.64 -21.59 3.07
C LEU A 26 -10.99 -20.09 2.96
N HIS A 27 -11.70 -19.59 3.96
CA HIS A 27 -12.06 -18.17 4.10
C HIS A 27 -12.94 -17.59 2.97
N GLY A 28 -13.75 -18.44 2.31
CA GLY A 28 -14.66 -18.00 1.24
C GLY A 28 -13.92 -17.53 -0.03
N ILE A 29 -12.72 -18.03 -0.24
CA ILE A 29 -11.96 -17.90 -1.48
C ILE A 29 -12.24 -19.13 -2.35
N SER A 30 -12.23 -18.96 -3.65
CA SER A 30 -12.33 -20.07 -4.60
C SER A 30 -11.36 -19.89 -5.75
N PHE A 31 -11.09 -20.94 -6.48
CA PHE A 31 -10.59 -20.80 -7.84
C PHE A 31 -11.51 -21.49 -8.84
N LEU A 32 -11.63 -20.87 -10.01
CA LEU A 32 -12.29 -21.46 -11.16
C LEU A 32 -11.23 -22.15 -12.01
N ASP A 33 -11.34 -23.46 -12.09
CA ASP A 33 -10.41 -24.30 -12.83
C ASP A 33 -10.87 -24.39 -14.31
N LEU A 34 -10.22 -23.61 -15.17
CA LEU A 34 -10.59 -23.48 -16.59
C LEU A 34 -9.82 -24.50 -17.44
N LYS A 35 -10.56 -25.34 -18.17
CA LYS A 35 -9.97 -26.27 -19.15
C LYS A 35 -9.58 -25.53 -20.42
N LEU A 36 -8.36 -25.06 -20.44
CA LEU A 36 -7.79 -24.31 -21.57
C LEU A 36 -6.32 -24.69 -21.74
N GLU A 37 -5.84 -24.58 -22.97
CA GLU A 37 -4.42 -24.79 -23.27
C GLU A 37 -3.55 -23.78 -22.51
N ILE A 38 -2.40 -24.25 -22.02
CA ILE A 38 -1.43 -23.40 -21.35
C ILE A 38 -0.73 -22.55 -22.41
N PRO A 39 -0.64 -21.22 -22.25
CA PRO A 39 0.09 -20.36 -23.16
C PRO A 39 1.57 -20.74 -23.28
N ASP A 40 2.20 -20.34 -24.36
CA ASP A 40 3.64 -20.52 -24.57
C ASP A 40 4.46 -19.89 -23.44
N ARG A 41 5.65 -20.47 -23.17
CA ARG A 41 6.55 -20.00 -22.12
C ARG A 41 6.82 -18.49 -22.14
N PRO A 42 7.03 -17.81 -23.29
CA PRO A 42 7.22 -16.37 -23.35
C PRO A 42 6.02 -15.55 -22.84
N SER A 43 4.83 -16.15 -22.81
CA SER A 43 3.60 -15.52 -22.33
C SER A 43 3.41 -15.65 -20.83
N MET A 44 4.30 -16.37 -20.14
CA MET A 44 4.23 -16.62 -18.68
C MET A 44 5.50 -16.20 -17.98
N ILE A 45 5.36 -15.87 -16.71
CA ILE A 45 6.46 -15.65 -15.77
C ILE A 45 6.23 -16.49 -14.50
N THR A 46 7.29 -16.78 -13.78
CA THR A 46 7.21 -17.51 -12.50
C THR A 46 7.37 -16.53 -11.35
N ILE A 47 6.37 -16.47 -10.46
CA ILE A 47 6.40 -15.68 -9.24
C ILE A 47 6.21 -16.64 -8.07
N ASN A 48 7.19 -16.71 -7.17
CA ASN A 48 7.15 -17.59 -5.99
C ASN A 48 6.79 -19.06 -6.33
N GLY A 49 7.33 -19.57 -7.45
CA GLY A 49 7.07 -20.93 -7.92
C GLY A 49 5.76 -21.13 -8.68
N ILE A 50 4.91 -20.09 -8.77
CA ILE A 50 3.63 -20.14 -9.50
C ILE A 50 3.80 -19.49 -10.86
N GLN A 51 3.33 -20.19 -11.91
CA GLN A 51 3.29 -19.63 -13.25
C GLN A 51 2.08 -18.71 -13.42
N VAL A 52 2.34 -17.47 -13.82
CA VAL A 52 1.31 -16.46 -14.10
C VAL A 52 1.51 -15.84 -15.48
N TYR A 53 0.49 -15.27 -16.06
CA TYR A 53 0.63 -14.53 -17.30
C TYR A 53 1.67 -13.41 -17.16
N SER A 54 2.46 -13.20 -18.21
CA SER A 54 3.26 -11.98 -18.32
C SER A 54 2.33 -10.75 -18.33
N LEU A 55 2.86 -9.58 -18.05
CA LEU A 55 2.07 -8.34 -18.05
C LEU A 55 1.37 -8.14 -19.39
N PHE A 56 2.07 -8.37 -20.51
CA PHE A 56 1.52 -8.18 -21.86
C PHE A 56 0.45 -9.22 -22.20
N GLU A 57 0.64 -10.48 -21.80
CA GLU A 57 -0.40 -11.50 -21.97
C GLU A 57 -1.64 -11.14 -21.16
N GLY A 58 -1.47 -10.74 -19.91
CA GLY A 58 -2.57 -10.27 -19.06
C GLY A 58 -3.33 -9.11 -19.68
N LEU A 59 -2.63 -8.07 -20.14
CA LEU A 59 -3.26 -6.88 -20.76
C LEU A 59 -4.03 -7.22 -22.05
N THR A 60 -3.57 -8.20 -22.83
CA THR A 60 -4.29 -8.63 -24.04
C THR A 60 -5.47 -9.56 -23.73
N ALA A 61 -5.44 -10.27 -22.63
CA ALA A 61 -6.46 -11.25 -22.24
C ALA A 61 -7.67 -10.64 -21.50
N ILE A 62 -7.51 -9.50 -20.82
CA ILE A 62 -8.60 -8.89 -20.05
C ILE A 62 -9.69 -8.30 -20.95
N GLY A 63 -10.95 -8.54 -20.57
CA GLY A 63 -12.12 -7.98 -21.25
C GLY A 63 -12.41 -6.54 -20.85
N SER A 64 -13.30 -5.85 -21.59
CA SER A 64 -13.70 -4.46 -21.31
C SER A 64 -14.31 -4.28 -19.91
N ASP A 65 -15.00 -5.30 -19.41
CA ASP A 65 -15.66 -5.23 -18.10
C ASP A 65 -14.68 -5.16 -16.93
N PHE A 66 -13.46 -5.69 -17.10
CA PHE A 66 -12.41 -5.58 -16.11
C PHE A 66 -12.01 -4.12 -15.85
N TYR A 67 -11.91 -3.30 -16.89
CA TYR A 67 -11.59 -1.88 -16.80
C TYR A 67 -12.65 -1.09 -16.02
N LYS A 68 -13.92 -1.52 -16.11
CA LYS A 68 -15.05 -0.89 -15.43
C LYS A 68 -15.16 -1.33 -13.96
N SER A 69 -14.90 -2.61 -13.69
CA SER A 69 -15.04 -3.19 -12.35
C SER A 69 -13.78 -3.05 -11.49
N ASN A 70 -12.60 -2.97 -12.12
CA ASN A 70 -11.29 -2.90 -11.46
C ASN A 70 -10.42 -1.78 -12.07
N PRO A 71 -10.89 -0.53 -12.12
CA PRO A 71 -10.20 0.55 -12.84
C PRO A 71 -8.81 0.85 -12.29
N THR A 72 -8.64 0.79 -10.97
CA THR A 72 -7.33 1.01 -10.31
C THR A 72 -6.32 -0.08 -10.71
N ASP A 73 -6.73 -1.34 -10.73
CA ASP A 73 -5.85 -2.46 -11.13
C ASP A 73 -5.44 -2.33 -12.60
N ALA A 74 -6.40 -2.03 -13.47
CA ALA A 74 -6.14 -1.86 -14.90
C ALA A 74 -5.16 -0.70 -15.16
N ARG A 75 -5.39 0.46 -14.55
CA ARG A 75 -4.51 1.64 -14.68
C ARG A 75 -3.11 1.37 -14.12
N THR A 76 -3.02 0.68 -13.00
CA THR A 76 -1.73 0.29 -12.42
C THR A 76 -0.96 -0.63 -13.37
N CYS A 77 -1.60 -1.66 -13.94
CA CYS A 77 -0.97 -2.54 -14.93
C CYS A 77 -0.48 -1.78 -16.18
N LEU A 78 -1.30 -0.86 -16.70
CA LEU A 78 -0.93 -0.02 -17.85
C LEU A 78 0.28 0.86 -17.53
N SER A 79 0.35 1.43 -16.33
CA SER A 79 1.47 2.29 -15.89
C SER A 79 2.81 1.55 -15.79
N MET A 80 2.80 0.22 -15.66
CA MET A 80 4.00 -0.61 -15.62
C MET A 80 4.64 -0.83 -17.00
N VAL A 81 3.93 -0.51 -18.08
CA VAL A 81 4.44 -0.71 -19.46
C VAL A 81 5.40 0.42 -19.81
N LYS A 82 6.69 0.10 -19.88
CA LYS A 82 7.77 1.03 -20.28
C LYS A 82 8.00 1.03 -21.79
N ASP A 83 8.02 -0.15 -22.37
CA ASP A 83 8.23 -0.42 -23.79
C ASP A 83 7.04 -1.23 -24.33
N VAL A 84 6.50 -0.76 -25.43
CA VAL A 84 5.30 -1.33 -26.03
C VAL A 84 5.61 -2.44 -27.02
N SER A 85 6.87 -2.67 -27.40
CA SER A 85 7.27 -3.61 -28.45
C SER A 85 6.76 -5.03 -28.21
N GLY A 86 6.88 -5.54 -26.99
CA GLY A 86 6.37 -6.88 -26.65
C GLY A 86 4.84 -6.97 -26.68
N LEU A 87 4.14 -5.88 -26.38
CA LEU A 87 2.70 -5.80 -26.49
C LEU A 87 2.26 -5.75 -27.98
N LEU A 88 2.96 -4.96 -28.80
CA LEU A 88 2.72 -4.87 -30.25
C LEU A 88 2.89 -6.22 -30.94
N ASN A 89 3.92 -6.97 -30.63
CA ASN A 89 4.09 -8.32 -31.15
C ASN A 89 2.86 -9.18 -30.89
N LYS A 90 2.33 -9.19 -29.68
CA LYS A 90 1.14 -9.97 -29.33
C LYS A 90 -0.15 -9.49 -30.00
N LEU A 91 -0.24 -8.22 -30.31
CA LEU A 91 -1.39 -7.65 -31.02
C LEU A 91 -1.34 -7.99 -32.52
N LEU A 92 -0.15 -7.93 -33.12
CA LEU A 92 0.08 -8.24 -34.53
C LEU A 92 -0.08 -9.74 -34.80
N ASP A 93 0.54 -10.60 -33.99
CA ASP A 93 0.50 -12.07 -34.17
C ASP A 93 -0.92 -12.64 -34.17
N GLY A 94 -1.84 -12.00 -33.46
CA GLY A 94 -3.23 -12.44 -33.39
C GLY A 94 -4.20 -11.60 -34.22
N GLY A 95 -3.74 -10.55 -34.93
CA GLY A 95 -4.61 -9.60 -35.62
C GLY A 95 -5.65 -8.94 -34.71
N LYS A 96 -5.28 -8.67 -33.46
CA LYS A 96 -6.21 -8.31 -32.34
C LYS A 96 -6.60 -6.82 -32.39
N SER A 97 -7.23 -6.37 -33.47
CA SER A 97 -7.58 -4.97 -33.73
C SER A 97 -8.51 -4.36 -32.66
N ILE A 98 -9.49 -5.12 -32.15
CA ILE A 98 -10.41 -4.69 -31.07
C ILE A 98 -9.64 -4.49 -29.77
N VAL A 99 -8.73 -5.42 -29.43
CA VAL A 99 -7.89 -5.32 -28.23
C VAL A 99 -6.94 -4.14 -28.36
N ALA A 100 -6.33 -3.94 -29.52
CA ALA A 100 -5.46 -2.81 -29.83
C ALA A 100 -6.17 -1.47 -29.63
N GLY A 101 -7.40 -1.33 -30.16
CA GLY A 101 -8.20 -0.11 -29.99
C GLY A 101 -8.53 0.18 -28.52
N ARG A 102 -8.93 -0.84 -27.78
CA ARG A 102 -9.19 -0.75 -26.34
C ARG A 102 -7.93 -0.37 -25.54
N LEU A 103 -6.79 -0.99 -25.82
CA LEU A 103 -5.53 -0.66 -25.15
C LEU A 103 -5.05 0.74 -25.49
N ALA A 104 -5.18 1.18 -26.73
CA ALA A 104 -4.85 2.55 -27.13
C ALA A 104 -5.67 3.58 -26.33
N GLY A 105 -7.01 3.39 -26.27
CA GLY A 105 -7.88 4.24 -25.43
C GLY A 105 -7.53 4.18 -23.96
N ALA A 106 -7.20 3.00 -23.45
CA ALA A 106 -6.80 2.82 -22.05
C ALA A 106 -5.47 3.54 -21.73
N PHE A 107 -4.46 3.46 -22.60
CA PHE A 107 -3.22 4.21 -22.44
C PHE A 107 -3.43 5.72 -22.53
N ARG A 108 -4.34 6.17 -23.39
CA ARG A 108 -4.71 7.58 -23.47
C ARG A 108 -5.41 8.07 -22.21
N ASN A 109 -6.27 7.24 -21.61
CA ASN A 109 -6.93 7.55 -20.35
C ASN A 109 -5.94 7.82 -19.21
N ILE A 110 -4.82 7.08 -19.15
CA ILE A 110 -3.74 7.32 -18.15
C ILE A 110 -2.72 8.38 -18.57
N GLY A 111 -2.98 9.12 -19.66
CA GLY A 111 -2.11 10.18 -20.18
C GLY A 111 -0.90 9.69 -21.00
N ASN A 112 -0.77 8.40 -21.28
CA ASN A 112 0.32 7.86 -22.09
C ASN A 112 0.00 7.89 -23.61
N ASN A 113 -0.12 9.10 -24.14
CA ASN A 113 -0.43 9.34 -25.55
C ASN A 113 0.61 8.74 -26.50
N LYS A 114 1.87 8.66 -26.08
CA LYS A 114 2.94 8.09 -26.90
C LYS A 114 2.66 6.61 -27.22
N ILE A 115 2.43 5.80 -26.21
CA ILE A 115 2.12 4.37 -26.38
C ILE A 115 0.79 4.18 -27.14
N ALA A 116 -0.24 4.98 -26.83
CA ALA A 116 -1.51 4.92 -27.55
C ALA A 116 -1.33 5.14 -29.05
N ASN A 117 -0.62 6.19 -29.46
CA ASN A 117 -0.35 6.49 -30.87
C ASN A 117 0.52 5.41 -31.53
N GLU A 118 1.50 4.88 -30.83
CA GLU A 118 2.38 3.82 -31.34
C GLU A 118 1.57 2.54 -31.63
N ILE A 119 0.65 2.13 -30.76
CA ILE A 119 -0.25 1.00 -30.98
C ILE A 119 -1.10 1.25 -32.25
N ILE A 120 -1.78 2.39 -32.35
CA ILE A 120 -2.66 2.69 -33.49
C ILE A 120 -1.87 2.73 -34.79
N ASN A 121 -0.74 3.44 -34.81
CA ASN A 121 0.05 3.62 -36.04
C ASN A 121 0.66 2.29 -36.49
N THR A 122 1.22 1.49 -35.61
CA THR A 122 1.83 0.20 -35.96
C THR A 122 0.79 -0.78 -36.51
N MET A 123 -0.36 -0.89 -35.86
CA MET A 123 -1.44 -1.76 -36.29
C MET A 123 -1.98 -1.33 -37.66
N LYS A 124 -2.19 -0.03 -37.90
CA LYS A 124 -2.61 0.51 -39.19
C LYS A 124 -1.56 0.28 -40.29
N SER A 125 -0.29 0.47 -39.97
CA SER A 125 0.80 0.18 -40.94
C SER A 125 0.88 -1.29 -41.30
N ALA A 126 0.43 -2.18 -40.43
CA ALA A 126 0.31 -3.62 -40.70
C ALA A 126 -1.01 -4.00 -41.41
N GLY A 127 -1.82 -3.02 -41.82
CA GLY A 127 -3.06 -3.23 -42.57
C GLY A 127 -4.30 -3.51 -41.74
N TYR A 128 -4.23 -3.37 -40.41
CA TYR A 128 -5.40 -3.57 -39.56
C TYR A 128 -6.19 -2.27 -39.38
N ASP A 129 -7.51 -2.35 -39.50
CA ASP A 129 -8.39 -1.26 -39.07
C ASP A 129 -8.59 -1.30 -37.54
N VAL A 130 -8.15 -0.22 -36.89
CA VAL A 130 -8.20 -0.11 -35.42
C VAL A 130 -8.99 1.12 -35.05
N ARG A 131 -10.11 0.87 -34.35
CA ARG A 131 -10.93 1.91 -33.76
C ARG A 131 -10.54 2.06 -32.29
N GLU A 132 -10.06 3.23 -31.91
CA GLU A 132 -9.75 3.56 -30.52
C GLU A 132 -11.04 3.64 -29.69
N ASP A 133 -11.03 2.99 -28.52
CA ASP A 133 -12.15 2.97 -27.57
C ASP A 133 -11.61 3.02 -26.14
N ASP A 134 -12.08 4.01 -25.34
CA ASP A 134 -11.70 4.11 -23.94
C ASP A 134 -12.56 3.15 -23.10
N PRO A 135 -11.97 2.09 -22.52
CA PRO A 135 -12.73 1.10 -21.78
C PRO A 135 -13.14 1.55 -20.36
N PHE A 136 -12.61 2.66 -19.86
CA PHE A 136 -12.95 3.16 -18.55
C PHE A 136 -14.26 3.94 -18.55
N LYS A 137 -15.00 3.90 -17.43
CA LYS A 137 -16.21 4.72 -17.25
C LYS A 137 -15.90 6.19 -17.00
N GLU A 138 -14.77 6.44 -16.36
CA GLU A 138 -14.35 7.76 -15.89
C GLU A 138 -13.00 8.13 -16.45
N LYS A 139 -12.83 9.40 -16.80
CA LYS A 139 -11.54 9.96 -17.17
C LYS A 139 -10.73 10.24 -15.90
N LEU A 140 -9.44 9.97 -15.95
CA LEU A 140 -8.51 10.45 -14.92
C LEU A 140 -8.43 11.98 -14.98
N ILE A 141 -8.60 12.62 -13.83
CA ILE A 141 -8.44 14.07 -13.68
C ILE A 141 -6.95 14.46 -13.74
N TRP A 142 -6.07 13.52 -13.40
CA TRP A 142 -4.62 13.71 -13.30
C TRP A 142 -3.86 12.63 -14.07
N THR A 143 -2.73 13.00 -14.65
CA THR A 143 -1.83 12.03 -15.30
C THR A 143 -0.89 11.40 -14.26
N LEU A 144 -0.64 10.09 -14.40
CA LEU A 144 0.38 9.41 -13.60
C LEU A 144 1.78 9.92 -13.98
N ASP A 145 2.65 10.10 -12.99
CA ASP A 145 4.04 10.45 -13.26
C ASP A 145 4.74 9.27 -13.96
N LYS A 146 5.24 9.53 -15.16
CA LYS A 146 5.93 8.53 -15.98
C LYS A 146 7.25 8.04 -15.39
N LYS A 147 7.79 8.76 -14.39
CA LYS A 147 9.04 8.40 -13.70
C LYS A 147 8.81 7.38 -12.59
N VAL A 148 7.61 7.31 -12.04
CA VAL A 148 7.28 6.35 -10.96
C VAL A 148 7.02 4.99 -11.58
N LEU A 149 7.85 4.01 -11.23
CA LEU A 149 7.83 2.66 -11.78
C LEU A 149 7.24 1.62 -10.84
N SER A 150 7.13 1.97 -9.56
CA SER A 150 6.54 1.08 -8.55
C SER A 150 5.03 0.96 -8.76
N PRO A 151 4.49 -0.26 -8.97
CA PRO A 151 3.05 -0.45 -9.09
C PRO A 151 2.30 -0.11 -7.80
N TYR A 152 2.95 -0.20 -6.66
CA TYR A 152 2.37 0.17 -5.37
C TYR A 152 2.19 1.67 -5.25
N VAL A 153 3.21 2.46 -5.59
CA VAL A 153 3.15 3.93 -5.59
C VAL A 153 2.09 4.42 -6.58
N ASN A 154 2.06 3.87 -7.80
CA ASN A 154 1.05 4.21 -8.80
C ASN A 154 -0.37 3.91 -8.30
N ARG A 155 -0.57 2.76 -7.65
CA ARG A 155 -1.85 2.39 -7.05
C ARG A 155 -2.28 3.34 -5.94
N ILE A 156 -1.38 3.65 -5.00
CA ILE A 156 -1.65 4.58 -3.90
C ILE A 156 -1.99 5.97 -4.46
N THR A 157 -1.24 6.43 -5.45
CA THR A 157 -1.50 7.72 -6.13
C THR A 157 -2.90 7.75 -6.76
N LEU A 158 -3.29 6.69 -7.47
CA LEU A 158 -4.64 6.60 -8.05
C LEU A 158 -5.74 6.57 -7.00
N MET A 159 -5.55 5.81 -5.92
CA MET A 159 -6.49 5.76 -4.80
C MET A 159 -6.60 7.11 -4.11
N TRP A 160 -5.47 7.76 -3.85
CA TRP A 160 -5.45 9.11 -3.27
C TRP A 160 -6.19 10.11 -4.14
N GLN A 161 -5.94 10.12 -5.43
CA GLN A 161 -6.64 11.01 -6.37
C GLN A 161 -8.16 10.77 -6.38
N GLN A 162 -8.58 9.51 -6.30
CA GLN A 162 -10.00 9.14 -6.26
C GLN A 162 -10.69 9.65 -4.98
N TYR A 163 -10.03 9.58 -3.84
CA TYR A 163 -10.65 9.91 -2.56
C TYR A 163 -10.40 11.36 -2.11
N ARG A 164 -9.36 12.01 -2.67
CA ARG A 164 -8.94 13.36 -2.25
C ARG A 164 -10.08 14.37 -2.24
N GLN A 165 -10.91 14.40 -3.27
CA GLN A 165 -12.00 15.35 -3.37
C GLN A 165 -13.02 15.13 -2.25
N THR A 166 -13.41 13.88 -2.00
CA THR A 166 -14.31 13.53 -0.91
C THR A 166 -13.75 13.93 0.45
N VAL A 167 -12.43 13.72 0.66
CA VAL A 167 -11.76 14.16 1.91
C VAL A 167 -11.83 15.68 2.05
N ILE A 168 -11.51 16.44 1.01
CA ILE A 168 -11.56 17.91 1.04
C ILE A 168 -12.97 18.42 1.37
N GLU A 169 -14.01 17.82 0.76
CA GLU A 169 -15.41 18.23 0.97
C GLU A 169 -15.93 17.96 2.39
N HIS A 170 -15.43 16.91 3.03
CA HIS A 170 -15.89 16.48 4.36
C HIS A 170 -14.91 16.83 5.49
N PHE A 171 -13.71 17.30 5.16
CA PHE A 171 -12.74 17.69 6.17
C PHE A 171 -13.19 18.96 6.89
N PRO A 172 -13.05 19.04 8.22
CA PRO A 172 -13.41 20.23 8.96
C PRO A 172 -12.62 21.45 8.45
N PRO A 173 -13.20 22.66 8.51
CA PRO A 173 -12.47 23.86 8.14
C PRO A 173 -11.21 24.01 8.98
N VAL A 174 -10.14 24.49 8.36
CA VAL A 174 -8.86 24.72 9.04
C VAL A 174 -9.09 25.69 10.19
N LYS A 175 -8.76 25.25 11.39
CA LYS A 175 -8.68 26.14 12.55
C LYS A 175 -7.33 26.86 12.54
N GLU A 176 -7.31 28.10 12.98
CA GLU A 176 -6.05 28.78 13.19
C GLU A 176 -5.16 27.98 14.14
N LEU A 177 -3.86 27.95 13.86
CA LEU A 177 -2.89 27.35 14.77
C LEU A 177 -2.96 28.05 16.13
N ALA A 178 -2.79 27.30 17.20
CA ALA A 178 -2.85 27.85 18.54
C ALA A 178 -1.77 28.92 18.72
N SER A 179 -2.19 30.13 19.05
CA SER A 179 -1.29 31.25 19.36
C SER A 179 -0.56 31.04 20.69
N ASP A 180 -1.19 30.35 21.62
CA ASP A 180 -0.58 29.90 22.89
C ASP A 180 -0.04 28.47 22.75
N ILE A 181 1.20 28.38 22.27
CA ILE A 181 1.89 27.10 22.05
C ILE A 181 2.05 26.34 23.38
N GLU A 182 2.44 27.00 24.44
CA GLU A 182 2.67 26.35 25.73
C GLU A 182 1.36 25.83 26.33
N GLY A 183 0.28 26.62 26.29
CA GLY A 183 -1.05 26.16 26.72
C GLY A 183 -1.54 24.97 25.91
N TYR A 184 -1.31 24.96 24.58
CA TYR A 184 -1.66 23.83 23.74
C TYR A 184 -0.86 22.58 24.11
N LEU A 185 0.47 22.67 24.24
CA LEU A 185 1.33 21.54 24.62
C LEU A 185 1.03 21.01 26.03
N LYS A 186 0.63 21.91 26.95
CA LYS A 186 0.15 21.48 28.26
C LYS A 186 -1.16 20.68 28.15
N SER A 187 -2.10 21.11 27.32
CA SER A 187 -3.34 20.37 27.09
C SER A 187 -3.11 18.98 26.47
N VAL A 188 -2.09 18.85 25.62
CA VAL A 188 -1.64 17.55 25.07
C VAL A 188 -1.10 16.67 26.19
N GLU A 189 -0.24 17.22 27.06
CA GLU A 189 0.35 16.48 28.19
C GLU A 189 -0.70 15.99 29.19
N GLU A 190 -1.75 16.75 29.44
CA GLU A 190 -2.85 16.38 30.34
C GLU A 190 -3.61 15.14 29.86
N LYS A 191 -3.63 14.88 28.57
CA LYS A 191 -4.28 13.70 27.96
C LYS A 191 -3.41 12.45 27.94
N TYR A 192 -2.12 12.56 28.24
CA TYR A 192 -1.16 11.47 28.11
C TYR A 192 -1.60 10.18 28.80
N ALA A 193 -2.03 10.25 30.07
CA ALA A 193 -2.32 9.05 30.84
C ALA A 193 -3.52 8.26 30.29
N GLU A 194 -4.56 8.96 29.83
CA GLU A 194 -5.73 8.36 29.19
C GLU A 194 -5.39 7.77 27.83
N ASP A 195 -4.67 8.53 27.01
CA ASP A 195 -4.24 8.11 25.69
C ASP A 195 -3.33 6.88 25.75
N ALA A 196 -2.33 6.88 26.63
CA ALA A 196 -1.44 5.76 26.86
C ALA A 196 -2.19 4.50 27.33
N TYR A 197 -3.17 4.66 28.24
CA TYR A 197 -3.98 3.55 28.72
C TYR A 197 -4.76 2.90 27.58
N HIS A 198 -5.47 3.70 26.79
CA HIS A 198 -6.29 3.18 25.69
C HIS A 198 -5.43 2.57 24.58
N SER A 199 -4.40 3.26 24.14
CA SER A 199 -3.52 2.80 23.04
C SER A 199 -2.82 1.50 23.41
N LEU A 200 -2.22 1.40 24.58
CA LEU A 200 -1.54 0.19 25.01
C LEU A 200 -2.51 -0.97 25.26
N SER A 201 -3.72 -0.69 25.77
CA SER A 201 -4.75 -1.72 25.97
C SER A 201 -5.26 -2.30 24.65
N ILE A 202 -5.44 -1.48 23.61
CA ILE A 202 -5.82 -1.92 22.26
C ILE A 202 -4.76 -2.85 21.68
N GLU A 203 -3.48 -2.56 21.92
CA GLU A 203 -2.36 -3.40 21.51
C GLU A 203 -2.16 -4.67 22.37
N GLY A 204 -3.05 -4.89 23.33
CA GLY A 204 -3.07 -6.09 24.18
C GLY A 204 -2.13 -6.06 25.37
N TYR A 205 -1.55 -4.91 25.72
CA TYR A 205 -0.80 -4.75 26.94
C TYR A 205 -1.73 -4.61 28.15
N LYS A 206 -1.36 -5.26 29.26
CA LYS A 206 -2.11 -5.16 30.52
C LYS A 206 -1.53 -4.01 31.34
N VAL A 207 -1.94 -2.80 31.03
CA VAL A 207 -1.50 -1.58 31.74
C VAL A 207 -2.59 -1.06 32.68
N THR A 208 -2.17 -0.38 33.74
CA THR A 208 -3.05 0.36 34.64
C THR A 208 -2.64 1.82 34.66
N THR A 209 -3.56 2.71 35.02
CA THR A 209 -3.26 4.14 35.17
C THR A 209 -2.13 4.37 36.18
N GLN A 210 -2.10 3.57 37.25
CA GLN A 210 -1.02 3.65 38.25
C GLN A 210 0.36 3.27 37.66
N LEU A 211 0.43 2.24 36.81
CA LEU A 211 1.67 1.89 36.14
C LEU A 211 2.14 3.01 35.20
N ILE A 212 1.23 3.57 34.44
CA ILE A 212 1.51 4.68 33.51
C ILE A 212 2.05 5.89 34.24
N GLU A 213 1.39 6.29 35.34
CA GLU A 213 1.83 7.42 36.17
C GLU A 213 3.16 7.14 36.88
N ARG A 214 3.40 5.92 37.36
CA ARG A 214 4.67 5.51 37.97
C ARG A 214 5.82 5.63 36.97
N VAL A 215 5.61 5.19 35.74
CA VAL A 215 6.58 5.31 34.65
C VAL A 215 6.84 6.78 34.29
N ARG A 216 5.77 7.58 34.16
CA ARG A 216 5.83 9.03 33.89
C ARG A 216 6.62 9.77 34.98
N ALA A 217 6.39 9.43 36.24
CA ALA A 217 7.07 10.06 37.38
C ALA A 217 8.55 9.64 37.50
N GLY A 218 9.06 8.75 36.67
CA GLY A 218 10.43 8.25 36.75
C GLY A 218 10.68 7.28 37.92
N ASN A 219 9.65 6.81 38.59
CA ASN A 219 9.72 5.91 39.74
C ASN A 219 9.82 4.42 39.32
N TRP A 220 10.17 4.15 38.07
CA TRP A 220 10.38 2.85 37.52
C TRP A 220 11.76 2.81 36.83
N ASN A 221 12.63 1.90 37.29
CA ASN A 221 14.01 1.83 36.83
C ASN A 221 14.44 0.39 36.52
N PRO A 222 14.31 -0.05 35.26
CA PRO A 222 14.68 -1.39 34.84
C PRO A 222 16.20 -1.64 34.85
N GLU A 223 17.00 -0.58 34.91
CA GLU A 223 18.46 -0.69 35.00
C GLU A 223 18.91 -1.06 36.41
N ALA A 224 18.19 -0.57 37.41
CA ALA A 224 18.50 -0.81 38.84
C ALA A 224 17.68 -1.96 39.43
N ASN A 225 16.53 -2.35 38.83
CA ASN A 225 15.62 -3.35 39.37
C ASN A 225 15.31 -4.42 38.30
N GLU A 226 15.64 -5.67 38.63
CA GLU A 226 15.43 -6.80 37.73
C GLU A 226 13.94 -7.17 37.54
N GLU A 227 13.09 -6.93 38.52
CA GLU A 227 11.64 -7.12 38.38
C GLU A 227 11.06 -6.11 37.40
N ASP A 228 11.47 -4.84 37.48
CA ASP A 228 11.07 -3.80 36.53
C ASP A 228 11.53 -4.12 35.09
N ARG A 229 12.72 -4.75 34.94
CA ARG A 229 13.25 -5.15 33.64
C ARG A 229 12.44 -6.25 32.98
N ARG A 230 11.85 -7.15 33.73
CA ARG A 230 11.07 -8.29 33.20
C ARG A 230 9.63 -7.93 32.86
N GLU A 231 9.16 -6.79 33.31
CA GLU A 231 7.76 -6.42 33.12
C GLU A 231 7.52 -5.83 31.71
N ARG A 232 7.10 -6.68 30.79
CA ARG A 232 6.81 -6.30 29.39
C ARG A 232 5.85 -5.11 29.27
N ASN A 233 4.84 -5.04 30.13
CA ASN A 233 3.86 -3.96 30.10
C ASN A 233 4.48 -2.62 30.54
N ALA A 234 5.39 -2.64 31.52
CA ALA A 234 6.10 -1.45 31.96
C ALA A 234 7.08 -0.95 30.89
N MET A 235 7.75 -1.87 30.17
CA MET A 235 8.58 -1.51 29.02
C MET A 235 7.77 -0.83 27.91
N ALA A 236 6.59 -1.38 27.60
CA ALA A 236 5.71 -0.77 26.62
C ALA A 236 5.23 0.62 27.07
N ALA A 237 4.84 0.78 28.34
CA ALA A 237 4.44 2.07 28.92
C ALA A 237 5.58 3.10 28.87
N ARG A 238 6.82 2.69 29.15
CA ARG A 238 8.00 3.57 29.06
C ARG A 238 8.28 3.98 27.61
N GLY A 239 8.28 3.04 26.69
CA GLY A 239 8.47 3.35 25.26
C GLY A 239 7.40 4.29 24.75
N TYR A 240 6.15 4.07 25.17
CA TYR A 240 5.04 4.96 24.81
C TYR A 240 5.26 6.38 25.34
N TYR A 241 5.70 6.52 26.61
CA TYR A 241 6.01 7.83 27.21
C TYR A 241 7.13 8.55 26.46
N GLN A 242 8.22 7.86 26.14
CA GLN A 242 9.36 8.43 25.41
C GLN A 242 8.92 8.89 23.99
N ALA A 243 8.19 8.03 23.28
CA ALA A 243 7.63 8.38 21.96
C ALA A 243 6.66 9.56 22.04
N PHE A 244 5.79 9.59 23.06
CA PHE A 244 4.87 10.70 23.28
C PHE A 244 5.60 12.04 23.48
N GLN A 245 6.70 12.07 24.25
CA GLN A 245 7.51 13.28 24.43
C GLN A 245 8.18 13.69 23.11
N ALA A 246 8.66 12.74 22.31
CA ALA A 246 9.24 13.02 21.00
C ALA A 246 8.18 13.60 20.04
N VAL A 247 6.99 13.00 19.97
CA VAL A 247 5.86 13.52 19.18
C VAL A 247 5.44 14.92 19.64
N LYS A 248 5.38 15.16 20.95
CA LYS A 248 5.08 16.48 21.52
C LYS A 248 6.11 17.53 21.08
N SER A 249 7.39 17.16 20.99
CA SER A 249 8.43 18.05 20.44
C SER A 249 8.22 18.35 18.95
N SER A 250 7.77 17.36 18.17
CA SER A 250 7.43 17.55 16.77
C SER A 250 6.19 18.42 16.58
N ILE A 251 5.18 18.30 17.44
CA ILE A 251 4.03 19.21 17.47
C ILE A 251 4.48 20.66 17.71
N ARG A 252 5.44 20.87 18.60
CA ARG A 252 6.01 22.21 18.84
C ARG A 252 6.58 22.82 17.54
N LYS A 253 7.41 22.07 16.81
CA LYS A 253 7.99 22.52 15.53
C LYS A 253 6.89 22.96 14.54
N ILE A 254 5.81 22.18 14.43
CA ILE A 254 4.67 22.49 13.56
C ILE A 254 3.96 23.77 14.03
N LEU A 255 3.74 23.93 15.33
CA LEU A 255 3.11 25.14 15.87
C LEU A 255 4.00 26.38 15.71
N GLU A 256 5.31 26.21 15.67
CA GLU A 256 6.30 27.27 15.36
C GLU A 256 6.41 27.56 13.85
N GLY A 257 5.67 26.86 13.00
CA GLY A 257 5.51 27.15 11.58
C GLY A 257 6.25 26.21 10.62
N GLU A 258 6.85 25.12 11.11
CA GLU A 258 7.46 24.13 10.24
C GLU A 258 6.38 23.31 9.48
N ASN A 259 6.74 22.82 8.29
CA ASN A 259 5.84 22.01 7.48
C ASN A 259 5.55 20.68 8.16
N ALA A 260 4.27 20.39 8.45
CA ALA A 260 3.87 19.20 9.19
C ALA A 260 4.29 17.90 8.48
N GLY A 261 4.26 17.84 7.15
CA GLY A 261 4.67 16.67 6.38
C GLY A 261 6.16 16.40 6.49
N GLU A 262 6.99 17.44 6.39
CA GLU A 262 8.46 17.35 6.52
C GLU A 262 8.83 16.94 7.96
N VAL A 263 8.21 17.55 8.98
CA VAL A 263 8.44 17.18 10.39
C VAL A 263 8.11 15.70 10.64
N VAL A 264 7.01 15.19 10.07
CA VAL A 264 6.63 13.78 10.24
C VAL A 264 7.65 12.86 9.56
N ASP A 265 8.09 13.19 8.35
CA ASP A 265 9.06 12.39 7.60
C ASP A 265 10.41 12.30 8.32
N ASP A 266 10.90 13.43 8.82
CA ASP A 266 12.17 13.53 9.55
C ASP A 266 12.12 12.84 10.93
N ASP A 267 11.02 13.02 11.67
CA ASP A 267 10.93 12.60 13.08
C ASP A 267 10.35 11.18 13.26
N LEU A 268 9.72 10.57 12.24
CA LEU A 268 9.12 9.23 12.33
C LEU A 268 10.09 8.17 12.86
N GLY A 269 11.33 8.20 12.37
CA GLY A 269 12.39 7.29 12.84
C GLY A 269 12.78 7.52 14.30
N ILE A 270 12.67 8.75 14.81
CA ILE A 270 12.91 9.08 16.21
C ILE A 270 11.80 8.48 17.06
N TRP A 271 10.53 8.74 16.72
CA TRP A 271 9.37 8.19 17.43
C TRP A 271 9.41 6.68 17.53
N TYR A 272 9.76 6.01 16.44
CA TYR A 272 9.90 4.56 16.38
C TYR A 272 10.97 4.05 17.36
N ARG A 273 12.16 4.67 17.34
CA ARG A 273 13.25 4.28 18.26
C ARG A 273 12.90 4.51 19.71
N GLU A 274 12.31 5.66 20.04
CA GLU A 274 11.87 5.96 21.42
C GLU A 274 10.83 4.96 21.91
N LEU A 275 9.88 4.56 21.04
CA LEU A 275 8.84 3.59 21.38
C LEU A 275 9.41 2.20 21.71
N PHE A 276 10.41 1.73 20.99
CA PHE A 276 10.88 0.35 21.08
C PHE A 276 12.22 0.17 21.81
N SER A 277 13.01 1.22 22.02
CA SER A 277 14.31 1.12 22.67
C SER A 277 14.27 0.53 24.09
N PRO A 278 13.27 0.80 24.95
CA PRO A 278 13.19 0.13 26.25
C PRO A 278 13.03 -1.39 26.13
N SER A 279 12.25 -1.86 25.15
CA SER A 279 12.06 -3.29 24.89
C SER A 279 13.33 -3.96 24.37
N VAL A 280 14.15 -3.25 23.57
CA VAL A 280 15.47 -3.73 23.14
C VAL A 280 16.43 -3.82 24.31
N ALA A 281 16.50 -2.77 25.15
CA ALA A 281 17.37 -2.74 26.33
C ALA A 281 17.04 -3.87 27.32
N ALA A 282 15.75 -4.25 27.39
CA ALA A 282 15.29 -5.38 28.19
C ALA A 282 15.50 -6.76 27.54
N GLY A 283 15.96 -6.81 26.28
CA GLY A 283 16.14 -8.06 25.54
C GLY A 283 14.83 -8.72 25.08
N LEU A 284 13.71 -8.00 25.09
CA LEU A 284 12.40 -8.48 24.66
C LEU A 284 12.27 -8.54 23.14
N ILE A 285 12.92 -7.63 22.44
CA ILE A 285 13.06 -7.58 20.99
C ILE A 285 14.51 -7.38 20.60
N LYS A 286 14.87 -7.68 19.36
CA LYS A 286 16.26 -7.57 18.88
C LYS A 286 16.62 -6.13 18.54
N ALA A 287 17.89 -5.74 18.73
CA ALA A 287 18.38 -4.43 18.31
C ALA A 287 18.19 -4.17 16.80
N SER A 288 18.25 -5.22 15.97
CA SER A 288 17.97 -5.13 14.53
C SER A 288 16.56 -4.66 14.21
N ASP A 289 15.60 -4.85 15.13
CA ASP A 289 14.21 -4.45 14.93
C ASP A 289 14.03 -2.92 14.99
N LEU A 290 15.04 -2.19 15.51
CA LEU A 290 15.09 -0.72 15.46
C LEU A 290 15.57 -0.16 14.11
N ALA A 291 15.98 -1.02 13.17
CA ALA A 291 16.52 -0.58 11.89
C ALA A 291 15.47 -0.01 10.91
N GLY A 292 14.22 0.11 11.34
CA GLY A 292 13.13 0.71 10.56
C GLY A 292 12.14 -0.31 10.03
N TYR A 293 11.83 -0.25 8.73
CA TYR A 293 10.78 -1.08 8.14
C TYR A 293 11.09 -2.58 8.19
N ARG A 294 10.03 -3.39 8.31
CA ARG A 294 10.10 -4.85 8.37
C ARG A 294 10.80 -5.45 7.15
N ASN A 295 11.53 -6.53 7.36
CA ASN A 295 12.22 -7.30 6.32
C ASN A 295 11.48 -8.61 5.96
N GLY A 296 10.39 -8.95 6.68
CA GLY A 296 9.58 -10.13 6.45
C GLY A 296 8.16 -9.82 6.00
N GLN A 297 7.54 -10.75 5.30
CA GLN A 297 6.12 -10.66 4.96
C GLN A 297 5.27 -10.82 6.21
N VAL A 298 4.21 -10.03 6.32
CA VAL A 298 3.24 -10.10 7.40
C VAL A 298 1.84 -10.34 6.84
N TYR A 299 0.99 -10.95 7.66
CA TYR A 299 -0.40 -11.20 7.32
C TYR A 299 -1.29 -10.81 8.49
N ILE A 300 -2.45 -10.24 8.21
CA ILE A 300 -3.42 -9.85 9.23
C ILE A 300 -4.38 -11.02 9.41
N LYS A 301 -4.37 -11.63 10.60
CA LYS A 301 -5.25 -12.76 10.94
C LYS A 301 -6.72 -12.39 10.71
N GLY A 302 -7.43 -13.22 9.95
CA GLY A 302 -8.85 -13.02 9.65
C GLY A 302 -9.14 -11.93 8.60
N SER A 303 -8.13 -11.29 8.03
CA SER A 303 -8.28 -10.27 6.98
C SER A 303 -7.95 -10.84 5.60
N LYS A 304 -8.66 -10.35 4.58
CA LYS A 304 -8.30 -10.55 3.16
C LYS A 304 -7.35 -9.47 2.64
N HIS A 305 -7.04 -8.47 3.46
CA HIS A 305 -6.04 -7.46 3.12
C HIS A 305 -4.65 -8.10 3.12
N THR A 306 -3.91 -7.88 2.05
CA THR A 306 -2.52 -8.33 1.92
C THR A 306 -1.61 -7.11 2.11
N PRO A 307 -0.87 -7.02 3.23
CA PRO A 307 0.10 -5.96 3.42
C PRO A 307 1.17 -5.97 2.32
N LEU A 308 1.77 -4.80 2.08
CA LEU A 308 2.85 -4.64 1.09
C LEU A 308 3.96 -5.67 1.28
N ASN A 309 4.60 -6.06 0.19
CA ASN A 309 5.85 -6.80 0.28
C ASN A 309 6.93 -5.96 0.96
N PRO A 310 7.86 -6.56 1.72
CA PRO A 310 8.90 -5.82 2.44
C PRO A 310 9.71 -4.88 1.56
N GLU A 311 9.99 -5.30 0.32
CA GLU A 311 10.78 -4.52 -0.64
C GLU A 311 10.06 -3.23 -1.10
N ALA A 312 8.73 -3.24 -1.05
CA ALA A 312 7.90 -2.12 -1.51
C ALA A 312 7.45 -1.18 -0.38
N VAL A 313 7.77 -1.48 0.87
CA VAL A 313 7.34 -0.64 2.01
C VAL A 313 8.04 0.72 2.01
N ARG A 314 9.20 0.80 1.38
CA ARG A 314 10.01 2.03 1.32
C ARG A 314 9.71 2.91 0.11
N ASP A 315 8.99 2.37 -0.89
CA ASP A 315 8.54 3.12 -2.07
C ASP A 315 7.38 4.07 -1.72
#